data_5f92490d971c4f04af790eadc25b9198
#
_entry.id   5f92490d971c4f04af790eadc25b9198
#
_cell.length_a   1.000
_cell.length_b   1.000
_cell.length_c   1.000
_cell.angle_alpha   90.00
_cell.angle_beta   90.00
_cell.angle_gamma   90.00
#
_symmetry.space_group_name_H-M   'P 1'
#
loop_
_entity.id
_entity.type
_entity.pdbx_description
1 polymer ?
#
loop_
_entity_poly.entity_id
_entity_poly.type
_entity_poly.pdbx_seq_one_letter_code
_entity_poly.pdbx_strand_id
1 'polypeptide(L)'
;MTDKERIEKIIKDTFDVIQKVYHTQREGDSTQREGDGNHKDFCESQSRIIFPKYSEQYRDSETRISEQELRFIFVEQFNKYCEANQWNAYYSVETPTEEKYVFSKEHIKVVPYKADGKEKTGQSAMIDLSIHNDKFDRIALIEFKALNPEESAFAKDFCKLSNEPTCLTFFIMIVKSHDNGTITNIHKKIESKGAETEFYCFDLEKGEDISKKIIDGISSSENK
;
A
#
# COMPACT_ATOMS: atom_id res chain seq x y z
N MET A 1 -12.18 9.53 -18.06
CA MET A 1 -11.67 8.94 -16.80
C MET A 1 -10.56 9.85 -16.30
N THR A 2 -10.64 10.32 -15.09
CA THR A 2 -9.61 11.13 -14.41
C THR A 2 -8.42 10.27 -14.00
N ASP A 3 -7.28 10.87 -13.69
CA ASP A 3 -6.13 10.11 -13.21
C ASP A 3 -6.41 9.44 -11.86
N LYS A 4 -7.21 10.06 -10.99
CA LYS A 4 -7.70 9.43 -9.76
C LYS A 4 -8.47 8.15 -10.04
N GLU A 5 -9.47 8.18 -10.91
CA GLU A 5 -10.27 6.99 -11.28
C GLU A 5 -9.44 5.87 -11.90
N ARG A 6 -8.39 6.22 -12.67
CA ARG A 6 -7.46 5.25 -13.24
C ARG A 6 -6.65 4.54 -12.16
N ILE A 7 -6.10 5.32 -11.23
CA ILE A 7 -5.32 4.78 -10.12
C ILE A 7 -6.19 3.93 -9.19
N GLU A 8 -7.40 4.37 -8.88
CA GLU A 8 -8.37 3.59 -8.10
C GLU A 8 -8.70 2.24 -8.75
N LYS A 9 -8.84 2.21 -10.09
CA LYS A 9 -9.03 0.97 -10.83
C LYS A 9 -7.81 0.05 -10.71
N ILE A 10 -6.60 0.60 -10.82
CA ILE A 10 -5.35 -0.17 -10.66
C ILE A 10 -5.24 -0.72 -9.24
N ILE A 11 -5.60 0.06 -8.21
CA ILE A 11 -5.63 -0.39 -6.82
C ILE A 11 -6.58 -1.58 -6.67
N LYS A 12 -7.78 -1.50 -7.22
CA LYS A 12 -8.76 -2.59 -7.18
C LYS A 12 -8.21 -3.85 -7.87
N ASP A 13 -7.67 -3.72 -9.06
CA ASP A 13 -7.09 -4.85 -9.80
C ASP A 13 -5.89 -5.46 -9.04
N THR A 14 -5.12 -4.62 -8.33
CA THR A 14 -4.05 -5.06 -7.43
C THR A 14 -4.58 -5.93 -6.30
N PHE A 15 -5.67 -5.51 -5.65
CA PHE A 15 -6.29 -6.29 -4.58
C PHE A 15 -6.86 -7.62 -5.08
N ASP A 16 -7.51 -7.63 -6.24
CA ASP A 16 -8.03 -8.84 -6.86
C ASP A 16 -6.91 -9.86 -7.17
N VAL A 17 -5.76 -9.38 -7.64
CA VAL A 17 -4.62 -10.24 -7.97
C VAL A 17 -3.92 -10.73 -6.69
N ILE A 18 -3.65 -9.85 -5.72
CA ILE A 18 -2.94 -10.23 -4.50
C ILE A 18 -3.73 -11.24 -3.66
N GLN A 19 -5.05 -11.12 -3.65
CA GLN A 19 -5.94 -12.10 -3.02
C GLN A 19 -5.83 -13.48 -3.68
N LYS A 20 -5.89 -13.52 -5.02
CA LYS A 20 -5.74 -14.78 -5.77
C LYS A 20 -4.39 -15.44 -5.46
N VAL A 21 -3.30 -14.67 -5.51
CA VAL A 21 -1.96 -15.17 -5.15
C VAL A 21 -1.95 -15.75 -3.74
N TYR A 22 -2.52 -15.04 -2.77
CA TYR A 22 -2.55 -15.45 -1.37
C TYR A 22 -3.32 -16.76 -1.16
N HIS A 23 -4.53 -16.88 -1.75
CA HIS A 23 -5.38 -18.07 -1.61
C HIS A 23 -4.81 -19.27 -2.36
N THR A 24 -4.36 -19.09 -3.60
CA THR A 24 -3.78 -20.20 -4.39
C THR A 24 -2.58 -20.83 -3.71
N GLN A 25 -1.73 -20.03 -3.04
CA GLN A 25 -0.61 -20.57 -2.28
C GLN A 25 -1.06 -21.40 -1.06
N ARG A 26 -2.12 -20.98 -0.36
CA ARG A 26 -2.63 -21.71 0.82
C ARG A 26 -3.31 -23.00 0.44
N GLU A 27 -4.07 -23.02 -0.64
CA GLU A 27 -4.75 -24.22 -1.15
C GLU A 27 -3.75 -25.24 -1.68
N GLY A 28 -2.72 -24.82 -2.41
CA GLY A 28 -1.63 -25.68 -2.87
C GLY A 28 -0.90 -26.40 -1.73
N ASP A 29 -0.83 -25.78 -0.55
CA ASP A 29 -0.24 -26.38 0.64
C ASP A 29 -1.11 -27.50 1.26
N SER A 30 -2.41 -27.35 1.21
CA SER A 30 -3.34 -28.37 1.74
C SER A 30 -3.42 -29.63 0.86
N THR A 31 -3.16 -29.47 -0.45
CA THR A 31 -3.21 -30.57 -1.44
C THR A 31 -1.89 -31.32 -1.59
N GLN A 32 -0.74 -30.76 -1.15
CA GLN A 32 0.54 -31.49 -1.16
C GLN A 32 0.58 -32.73 -0.23
N ARG A 33 -0.45 -32.95 0.59
CA ARG A 33 -0.58 -34.19 1.39
C ARG A 33 -1.16 -35.37 0.63
N GLU A 34 -1.77 -35.14 -0.53
CA GLU A 34 -2.26 -36.22 -1.42
C GLU A 34 -1.76 -35.90 -2.83
N GLY A 35 -0.73 -36.64 -3.29
CA GLY A 35 -0.01 -36.40 -4.54
C GLY A 35 -0.93 -36.23 -5.75
N ASP A 36 -0.98 -35.08 -6.26
CA ASP A 36 -1.23 -34.57 -7.63
C ASP A 36 -1.70 -33.11 -7.58
N GLY A 37 -0.92 -32.24 -6.94
CA GLY A 37 -1.22 -30.82 -6.82
C GLY A 37 -1.12 -30.11 -8.17
N ASN A 38 -2.22 -29.64 -8.64
CA ASN A 38 -2.44 -28.99 -9.92
C ASN A 38 -1.64 -27.69 -10.05
N HIS A 39 -0.47 -27.74 -10.67
CA HIS A 39 0.32 -26.57 -11.10
C HIS A 39 -0.47 -25.60 -12.01
N LYS A 40 -1.66 -25.99 -12.46
CA LYS A 40 -2.51 -25.16 -13.34
C LYS A 40 -3.09 -23.92 -12.65
N ASP A 41 -3.45 -24.02 -11.37
CA ASP A 41 -4.14 -22.92 -10.67
C ASP A 41 -3.23 -21.71 -10.42
N PHE A 42 -1.91 -21.96 -10.31
CA PHE A 42 -0.92 -20.88 -10.18
C PHE A 42 -0.83 -20.00 -11.44
N CYS A 43 -1.14 -20.53 -12.62
CA CYS A 43 -1.14 -19.77 -13.86
C CYS A 43 -2.36 -18.83 -13.99
N GLU A 44 -3.40 -19.01 -13.18
CA GLU A 44 -4.60 -18.17 -13.21
C GLU A 44 -4.47 -16.89 -12.40
N SER A 45 -3.49 -16.80 -11.47
CA SER A 45 -3.27 -15.60 -10.65
C SER A 45 -2.81 -14.38 -11.45
N GLN A 46 -2.41 -14.55 -12.71
CA GLN A 46 -1.88 -13.48 -13.59
C GLN A 46 -0.63 -12.76 -13.01
N SER A 47 -0.07 -13.21 -11.92
CA SER A 47 1.17 -12.70 -11.33
C SER A 47 2.15 -13.85 -11.06
N ARG A 48 3.44 -13.56 -11.15
CA ARG A 48 4.52 -14.50 -10.81
C ARG A 48 5.09 -14.27 -9.42
N ILE A 49 4.52 -13.35 -8.67
CA ILE A 49 4.90 -13.08 -7.28
C ILE A 49 4.31 -14.16 -6.38
N ILE A 50 5.08 -14.54 -5.40
CA ILE A 50 4.66 -15.43 -4.31
C ILE A 50 4.90 -14.75 -2.97
N PHE A 51 4.11 -15.09 -1.97
CA PHE A 51 4.42 -14.77 -0.58
C PHE A 51 5.35 -15.86 -0.01
N PRO A 52 6.59 -15.52 0.38
CA PRO A 52 7.51 -16.50 0.93
C PRO A 52 7.02 -16.98 2.29
N LYS A 53 7.30 -18.26 2.59
CA LYS A 53 7.05 -18.82 3.92
C LYS A 53 8.20 -18.52 4.86
N TYR A 54 7.89 -18.35 6.14
CA TYR A 54 8.92 -18.43 7.18
C TYR A 54 9.51 -19.84 7.21
N SER A 55 10.81 -19.98 7.51
CA SER A 55 11.46 -21.29 7.52
C SER A 55 10.76 -22.25 8.48
N GLU A 56 10.76 -23.55 8.17
CA GLU A 56 10.13 -24.63 8.93
C GLU A 56 10.53 -24.70 10.42
N GLN A 57 11.61 -24.05 10.82
CA GLN A 57 12.07 -23.97 12.21
C GLN A 57 11.23 -23.03 13.08
N TYR A 58 10.49 -22.10 12.46
CA TYR A 58 9.56 -21.21 13.15
C TYR A 58 8.15 -21.73 12.90
N ARG A 59 7.52 -22.17 13.96
CA ARG A 59 6.20 -22.78 14.06
C ARG A 59 5.23 -22.30 12.97
N ASP A 60 4.56 -23.29 12.38
CA ASP A 60 3.42 -23.11 11.49
C ASP A 60 3.76 -22.25 10.25
N SER A 61 4.23 -22.90 9.20
CA SER A 61 4.31 -22.47 7.79
C SER A 61 3.58 -21.16 7.41
N GLU A 62 3.70 -20.11 8.24
CA GLU A 62 3.04 -18.82 8.00
C GLU A 62 3.65 -18.13 6.80
N THR A 63 2.79 -17.75 5.91
CA THR A 63 3.11 -16.91 4.77
C THR A 63 3.55 -15.53 5.25
N ARG A 64 4.74 -15.10 4.87
CA ARG A 64 5.21 -13.74 5.13
C ARG A 64 4.50 -12.78 4.17
N ILE A 65 3.84 -11.79 4.72
CA ILE A 65 3.19 -10.72 3.96
C ILE A 65 4.05 -9.47 4.09
N SER A 66 4.41 -8.81 2.99
CA SER A 66 5.18 -7.57 3.02
C SER A 66 4.69 -6.53 2.01
N GLU A 67 5.15 -5.31 2.22
CA GLU A 67 4.89 -4.17 1.34
C GLU A 67 5.43 -4.39 -0.08
N GLN A 68 6.47 -5.23 -0.21
CA GLN A 68 7.13 -5.45 -1.49
C GLN A 68 6.22 -6.22 -2.46
N GLU A 69 5.57 -7.29 -2.00
CA GLU A 69 4.64 -8.05 -2.83
C GLU A 69 3.48 -7.15 -3.30
N LEU A 70 2.94 -6.30 -2.40
CA LEU A 70 1.89 -5.34 -2.74
C LEU A 70 2.38 -4.34 -3.81
N ARG A 71 3.54 -3.74 -3.61
CA ARG A 71 4.13 -2.77 -4.54
C ARG A 71 4.39 -3.38 -5.92
N PHE A 72 4.98 -4.57 -5.98
CA PHE A 72 5.27 -5.22 -7.25
C PHE A 72 4.00 -5.63 -8.01
N ILE A 73 2.99 -6.15 -7.33
CA ILE A 73 1.70 -6.45 -7.97
C ILE A 73 1.03 -5.17 -8.46
N PHE A 74 1.08 -4.07 -7.69
CA PHE A 74 0.59 -2.78 -8.15
C PHE A 74 1.27 -2.34 -9.45
N VAL A 75 2.60 -2.43 -9.52
CA VAL A 75 3.37 -2.08 -10.73
C VAL A 75 3.01 -2.98 -11.92
N GLU A 76 2.80 -4.28 -11.70
CA GLU A 76 2.32 -5.16 -12.76
C GLU A 76 0.94 -4.72 -13.30
N GLN A 77 -0.01 -4.39 -12.40
CA GLN A 77 -1.34 -3.94 -12.82
C GLN A 77 -1.28 -2.55 -13.46
N PHE A 78 -0.44 -1.65 -12.97
CA PHE A 78 -0.19 -0.34 -13.57
C PHE A 78 0.27 -0.49 -15.03
N ASN A 79 1.27 -1.31 -15.29
CA ASN A 79 1.78 -1.53 -16.65
C ASN A 79 0.71 -2.14 -17.57
N LYS A 80 -0.03 -3.15 -17.11
CA LYS A 80 -1.14 -3.75 -17.85
C LYS A 80 -2.23 -2.73 -18.17
N TYR A 81 -2.57 -1.89 -17.19
CA TYR A 81 -3.57 -0.84 -17.36
C TYR A 81 -3.13 0.21 -18.39
N CYS A 82 -1.89 0.69 -18.30
CA CYS A 82 -1.33 1.67 -19.23
C CYS A 82 -1.34 1.12 -20.66
N GLU A 83 -0.93 -0.11 -20.86
CA GLU A 83 -0.93 -0.76 -22.18
C GLU A 83 -2.34 -0.92 -22.74
N ALA A 84 -3.27 -1.49 -21.95
CA ALA A 84 -4.64 -1.76 -22.39
C ALA A 84 -5.45 -0.50 -22.68
N ASN A 85 -5.19 0.61 -21.98
CA ASN A 85 -5.94 1.86 -22.09
C ASN A 85 -5.18 2.98 -22.80
N GLN A 86 -3.99 2.69 -23.34
CA GLN A 86 -3.11 3.68 -23.96
C GLN A 86 -2.87 4.91 -23.07
N TRP A 87 -2.78 4.68 -21.77
CA TRP A 87 -2.47 5.72 -20.81
C TRP A 87 -0.97 5.94 -20.75
N ASN A 88 -0.52 7.07 -21.29
CA ASN A 88 0.89 7.41 -21.35
C ASN A 88 1.37 7.99 -19.99
N ALA A 89 1.52 7.11 -19.01
CA ALA A 89 2.00 7.43 -17.68
C ALA A 89 3.22 6.56 -17.33
N TYR A 90 4.05 7.10 -16.45
CA TYR A 90 5.29 6.50 -15.99
C TYR A 90 5.29 6.41 -14.48
N TYR A 91 6.16 5.58 -13.91
CA TYR A 91 6.35 5.54 -12.46
C TYR A 91 7.83 5.59 -12.09
N SER A 92 8.13 6.08 -10.90
CA SER A 92 9.43 5.93 -10.25
C SER A 92 9.26 5.35 -8.85
N VAL A 93 10.24 4.59 -8.40
CA VAL A 93 10.27 3.98 -7.06
C VAL A 93 11.30 4.68 -6.19
N GLU A 94 11.07 4.66 -4.87
CA GLU A 94 11.95 5.34 -3.90
C GLU A 94 12.23 6.80 -4.33
N THR A 95 11.15 7.50 -4.69
CA THR A 95 11.24 8.84 -5.27
C THR A 95 11.56 9.85 -4.18
N PRO A 96 12.64 10.65 -4.31
CA PRO A 96 12.94 11.68 -3.33
C PRO A 96 11.82 12.72 -3.24
N THR A 97 11.48 13.12 -2.02
CA THR A 97 10.54 14.22 -1.75
C THR A 97 11.12 15.55 -2.20
N GLU A 98 10.26 16.49 -2.61
CA GLU A 98 10.65 17.88 -2.88
C GLU A 98 10.89 18.63 -1.59
N GLU A 99 10.03 18.39 -0.59
CA GLU A 99 10.19 18.94 0.73
C GLU A 99 11.36 18.28 1.48
N LYS A 100 11.94 19.02 2.44
CA LYS A 100 13.00 18.53 3.31
C LYS A 100 12.44 18.22 4.69
N TYR A 101 12.99 17.16 5.30
CA TYR A 101 12.50 16.64 6.57
C TYR A 101 13.62 16.47 7.58
N VAL A 102 13.29 16.67 8.83
CA VAL A 102 14.11 16.27 9.98
C VAL A 102 13.53 14.99 10.56
N PHE A 103 14.36 13.97 10.62
CA PHE A 103 14.00 12.66 11.15
C PHE A 103 14.36 12.59 12.63
N SER A 104 13.40 12.14 13.44
CA SER A 104 13.64 11.76 14.84
C SER A 104 13.22 10.30 15.06
N LYS A 105 13.55 9.74 16.23
CA LYS A 105 13.16 8.35 16.53
C LYS A 105 11.64 8.13 16.47
N GLU A 106 10.86 9.13 16.84
CA GLU A 106 9.41 9.02 17.01
C GLU A 106 8.61 9.63 15.85
N HIS A 107 9.19 10.60 15.12
CA HIS A 107 8.43 11.33 14.11
C HIS A 107 9.35 11.93 13.03
N ILE A 108 8.70 12.36 11.96
CA ILE A 108 9.28 13.18 10.89
C ILE A 108 8.58 14.53 10.87
N LYS A 109 9.32 15.59 10.60
CA LYS A 109 8.80 16.95 10.45
C LYS A 109 9.33 17.60 9.19
N VAL A 110 8.46 18.32 8.48
CA VAL A 110 8.85 19.21 7.38
C VAL A 110 9.75 20.33 7.93
N VAL A 111 10.79 20.64 7.21
CA VAL A 111 11.67 21.77 7.48
C VAL A 111 11.26 22.93 6.61
N PRO A 112 10.73 24.04 7.16
CA PRO A 112 10.31 25.20 6.36
C PRO A 112 11.52 25.85 5.69
N TYR A 113 11.29 26.49 4.55
CA TYR A 113 12.30 27.37 3.94
C TYR A 113 12.68 28.49 4.90
N LYS A 114 13.96 28.84 4.94
CA LYS A 114 14.40 30.03 5.66
C LYS A 114 13.87 31.28 4.95
N ALA A 115 13.55 32.31 5.74
CA ALA A 115 13.03 33.58 5.21
C ALA A 115 13.96 34.28 4.19
N ASP A 116 15.25 33.95 4.22
CA ASP A 116 16.28 34.48 3.30
C ASP A 116 16.39 33.69 1.98
N GLY A 117 15.50 32.72 1.73
CA GLY A 117 15.51 31.91 0.51
C GLY A 117 16.63 30.87 0.42
N LYS A 118 17.41 30.70 1.50
CA LYS A 118 18.46 29.68 1.53
C LYS A 118 17.87 28.28 1.60
N GLU A 119 18.67 27.32 1.12
CA GLU A 119 18.29 25.91 1.11
C GLU A 119 17.85 25.43 2.50
N LYS A 120 16.77 24.65 2.54
CA LYS A 120 16.26 24.04 3.76
C LYS A 120 17.34 23.16 4.39
N THR A 121 17.49 23.25 5.71
CA THR A 121 18.26 22.26 6.47
C THR A 121 17.39 21.02 6.62
N GLY A 122 17.90 19.85 6.32
CA GLY A 122 17.17 18.58 6.39
C GLY A 122 17.50 17.67 5.20
N GLN A 123 16.89 16.51 5.19
CA GLN A 123 17.10 15.49 4.17
C GLN A 123 15.80 15.25 3.40
N SER A 124 15.90 14.89 2.12
CA SER A 124 14.75 14.35 1.38
C SER A 124 14.34 13.03 2.02
N ALA A 125 13.06 12.84 2.17
CA ALA A 125 12.47 11.52 2.41
C ALA A 125 12.33 10.76 1.09
N MET A 126 11.91 9.50 1.15
CA MET A 126 11.60 8.71 -0.03
C MET A 126 10.11 8.36 0.00
N ILE A 127 9.47 8.47 -1.15
CA ILE A 127 8.11 7.98 -1.43
C ILE A 127 8.25 6.63 -2.11
N ASP A 128 7.49 5.65 -1.68
CA ASP A 128 7.58 4.28 -2.21
C ASP A 128 7.40 4.22 -3.72
N LEU A 129 6.42 4.96 -4.25
CA LEU A 129 6.16 5.04 -5.68
C LEU A 129 5.52 6.39 -6.05
N SER A 130 5.95 6.99 -7.14
CA SER A 130 5.26 8.14 -7.74
C SER A 130 4.89 7.85 -9.19
N ILE A 131 3.71 8.36 -9.59
CA ILE A 131 3.20 8.28 -10.97
C ILE A 131 3.40 9.63 -11.63
N HIS A 132 3.82 9.61 -12.89
CA HIS A 132 4.14 10.78 -13.69
C HIS A 132 3.37 10.75 -15.01
N ASN A 133 3.05 11.93 -15.54
CA ASN A 133 2.48 12.08 -16.88
C ASN A 133 3.56 11.90 -17.98
N ASP A 134 3.19 12.14 -19.23
CA ASP A 134 4.07 12.07 -20.41
C ASP A 134 5.14 13.18 -20.46
N LYS A 135 5.02 14.21 -19.61
CA LYS A 135 6.02 15.27 -19.42
C LYS A 135 6.89 15.03 -18.17
N PHE A 136 6.70 13.90 -17.52
CA PHE A 136 7.33 13.53 -16.24
C PHE A 136 6.95 14.42 -15.05
N ASP A 137 5.83 15.17 -15.15
CA ASP A 137 5.29 15.85 -13.99
C ASP A 137 4.61 14.82 -13.06
N ARG A 138 4.73 15.01 -11.75
CA ARG A 138 4.09 14.15 -10.76
C ARG A 138 2.58 14.30 -10.79
N ILE A 139 1.85 13.21 -10.91
CA ILE A 139 0.39 13.17 -10.84
C ILE A 139 -0.11 12.44 -9.59
N ALA A 140 0.68 11.53 -9.04
CA ALA A 140 0.33 10.84 -7.80
C ALA A 140 1.55 10.39 -7.01
N LEU A 141 1.40 10.33 -5.68
CA LEU A 141 2.34 9.76 -4.72
C LEU A 141 1.65 8.63 -3.97
N ILE A 142 2.35 7.52 -3.79
CA ILE A 142 1.80 6.32 -3.18
C ILE A 142 2.77 5.78 -2.13
N GLU A 143 2.23 5.52 -0.93
CA GLU A 143 2.91 4.78 0.13
C GLU A 143 2.22 3.43 0.32
N PHE A 144 2.99 2.38 0.48
CA PHE A 144 2.50 1.02 0.69
C PHE A 144 2.77 0.55 2.10
N LYS A 145 1.83 -0.19 2.67
CA LYS A 145 1.98 -0.84 3.98
C LYS A 145 1.42 -2.26 3.98
N ALA A 146 2.05 -3.09 4.78
CA ALA A 146 1.55 -4.44 5.03
C ALA A 146 1.42 -4.69 6.52
N LEU A 147 0.41 -5.47 6.90
CA LEU A 147 0.09 -5.80 8.28
C LEU A 147 -0.33 -4.57 9.09
N ASN A 148 0.04 -4.50 10.36
CA ASN A 148 -0.31 -3.40 11.24
C ASN A 148 0.98 -2.72 11.74
N PRO A 149 1.60 -1.83 10.94
CA PRO A 149 2.84 -1.19 11.30
C PRO A 149 2.70 -0.29 12.53
N GLU A 150 3.82 0.06 13.13
CA GLU A 150 3.86 0.96 14.28
C GLU A 150 3.30 2.35 13.92
N GLU A 151 2.76 3.05 14.93
CA GLU A 151 2.18 4.39 14.75
C GLU A 151 3.17 5.39 14.15
N SER A 152 4.44 5.31 14.54
CA SER A 152 5.50 6.17 14.01
C SER A 152 5.72 5.98 12.51
N ALA A 153 5.57 4.75 11.99
CA ALA A 153 5.69 4.47 10.55
C ALA A 153 4.51 5.09 9.78
N PHE A 154 3.27 4.93 10.28
CA PHE A 154 2.12 5.62 9.71
C PHE A 154 2.31 7.14 9.69
N ALA A 155 2.69 7.72 10.83
CA ALA A 155 2.88 9.16 10.97
C ALA A 155 3.91 9.72 9.97
N LYS A 156 4.99 9.00 9.73
CA LYS A 156 6.03 9.41 8.79
C LYS A 156 5.52 9.45 7.37
N ASP A 157 4.80 8.42 6.94
CA ASP A 157 4.32 8.32 5.56
C ASP A 157 3.20 9.32 5.27
N PHE A 158 2.24 9.47 6.19
CA PHE A 158 1.23 10.52 6.07
C PHE A 158 1.84 11.93 6.09
N CYS A 159 2.86 12.18 6.92
CA CYS A 159 3.57 13.45 6.93
C CYS A 159 4.20 13.76 5.56
N LYS A 160 4.81 12.76 4.91
CA LYS A 160 5.35 12.92 3.55
C LYS A 160 4.23 13.27 2.57
N LEU A 161 3.19 12.42 2.50
CA LEU A 161 2.09 12.58 1.56
C LEU A 161 1.37 13.93 1.71
N SER A 162 1.19 14.41 2.95
CA SER A 162 0.47 15.65 3.25
C SER A 162 1.28 16.93 2.97
N ASN A 163 2.59 16.83 2.81
CA ASN A 163 3.45 18.02 2.67
C ASN A 163 4.14 18.13 1.31
N GLU A 164 3.98 17.12 0.44
CA GLU A 164 4.47 17.23 -0.92
C GLU A 164 3.55 18.13 -1.77
N PRO A 165 4.11 18.84 -2.78
CA PRO A 165 3.32 19.72 -3.62
C PRO A 165 2.20 19.00 -4.37
N THR A 166 1.15 19.73 -4.63
CA THR A 166 -0.13 19.39 -5.22
C THR A 166 -0.14 18.28 -6.27
N CYS A 167 -0.36 17.04 -5.80
CA CYS A 167 -0.72 15.91 -6.63
C CYS A 167 -1.65 14.99 -5.83
N LEU A 168 -2.19 13.96 -6.47
CA LEU A 168 -2.97 12.96 -5.77
C LEU A 168 -2.08 12.18 -4.79
N THR A 169 -2.58 11.88 -3.63
CA THR A 169 -1.86 11.09 -2.64
C THR A 169 -2.66 9.87 -2.22
N PHE A 170 -2.00 8.70 -2.17
CA PHE A 170 -2.60 7.42 -1.84
C PHE A 170 -1.78 6.72 -0.77
N PHE A 171 -2.49 6.17 0.22
CA PHE A 171 -1.93 5.27 1.19
C PHE A 171 -2.62 3.92 1.04
N ILE A 172 -1.88 2.91 0.60
CA ILE A 172 -2.40 1.60 0.23
C ILE A 172 -1.84 0.55 1.18
N MET A 173 -2.70 -0.22 1.84
CA MET A 173 -2.23 -1.25 2.75
C MET A 173 -2.99 -2.57 2.60
N ILE A 174 -2.33 -3.65 3.04
CA ILE A 174 -2.91 -4.97 3.19
C ILE A 174 -2.77 -5.45 4.64
N VAL A 175 -3.79 -6.12 5.13
CA VAL A 175 -3.75 -6.85 6.40
C VAL A 175 -4.01 -8.33 6.13
N LYS A 176 -3.49 -9.20 7.00
CA LYS A 176 -3.75 -10.64 6.89
C LYS A 176 -5.23 -10.93 7.13
N SER A 177 -5.75 -10.43 8.25
CA SER A 177 -7.15 -10.48 8.62
C SER A 177 -7.49 -9.30 9.52
N HIS A 178 -8.78 -9.00 9.68
CA HIS A 178 -9.22 -7.93 10.56
C HIS A 178 -10.27 -8.40 11.57
N ASP A 179 -10.23 -7.77 12.73
CA ASP A 179 -11.24 -7.72 13.74
C ASP A 179 -11.56 -6.27 14.10
N ASN A 180 -12.47 -6.05 15.03
CA ASN A 180 -12.83 -4.71 15.49
C ASN A 180 -11.64 -3.97 16.12
N GLY A 181 -10.72 -4.69 16.76
CA GLY A 181 -9.51 -4.11 17.34
C GLY A 181 -8.57 -3.59 16.26
N THR A 182 -8.35 -4.35 15.20
CA THR A 182 -7.56 -3.96 14.03
C THR A 182 -8.13 -2.70 13.37
N ILE A 183 -9.43 -2.67 13.09
CA ILE A 183 -10.11 -1.51 12.49
C ILE A 183 -9.93 -0.28 13.38
N THR A 184 -10.23 -0.39 14.69
CA THR A 184 -10.11 0.71 15.65
C THR A 184 -8.68 1.24 15.73
N ASN A 185 -7.69 0.36 15.75
CA ASN A 185 -6.28 0.76 15.83
C ASN A 185 -5.81 1.48 14.57
N ILE A 186 -6.20 1.02 13.38
CA ILE A 186 -5.85 1.68 12.14
C ILE A 186 -6.60 3.01 12.02
N HIS A 187 -7.90 3.05 12.32
CA HIS A 187 -8.72 4.27 12.34
C HIS A 187 -8.06 5.38 13.16
N LYS A 188 -7.67 5.10 14.40
CA LYS A 188 -6.99 6.07 15.29
C LYS A 188 -5.70 6.62 14.66
N LYS A 189 -4.97 5.79 13.94
CA LYS A 189 -3.71 6.19 13.29
C LYS A 189 -3.94 7.13 12.10
N ILE A 190 -5.03 6.94 11.33
CA ILE A 190 -5.35 7.78 10.19
C ILE A 190 -6.13 9.04 10.56
N GLU A 191 -7.04 8.98 11.53
CA GLU A 191 -7.87 10.11 11.97
C GLU A 191 -7.05 11.34 12.35
N SER A 192 -5.88 11.13 12.95
CA SER A 192 -4.98 12.20 13.39
C SER A 192 -4.12 12.81 12.28
N LYS A 193 -4.19 12.34 11.03
CA LYS A 193 -3.14 12.58 10.03
C LYS A 193 -3.54 13.43 8.81
N GLY A 194 -4.80 13.85 8.70
CA GLY A 194 -5.25 14.79 7.66
C GLY A 194 -6.05 14.14 6.53
N ALA A 195 -7.02 14.91 6.00
CA ALA A 195 -8.14 14.42 5.19
C ALA A 195 -7.87 14.32 3.68
N GLU A 196 -6.69 14.69 3.17
CA GLU A 196 -6.46 14.81 1.73
C GLU A 196 -5.87 13.55 1.07
N THR A 197 -5.37 12.60 1.86
CA THR A 197 -4.79 11.36 1.35
C THR A 197 -5.86 10.29 1.21
N GLU A 198 -6.00 9.73 0.01
CA GLU A 198 -6.89 8.59 -0.24
C GLU A 198 -6.33 7.34 0.43
N PHE A 199 -7.15 6.72 1.27
CA PHE A 199 -6.76 5.56 2.06
C PHE A 199 -7.43 4.29 1.56
N TYR A 200 -6.63 3.24 1.32
CA TYR A 200 -7.09 1.92 0.91
C TYR A 200 -6.51 0.83 1.81
N CYS A 201 -7.36 -0.07 2.28
CA CYS A 201 -6.95 -1.20 3.09
C CYS A 201 -7.71 -2.46 2.68
N PHE A 202 -6.98 -3.55 2.49
CA PHE A 202 -7.54 -4.81 2.02
C PHE A 202 -7.19 -5.96 2.96
N ASP A 203 -8.21 -6.77 3.32
CA ASP A 203 -8.09 -7.99 4.11
C ASP A 203 -7.86 -9.19 3.19
N LEU A 204 -6.71 -9.84 3.30
CA LEU A 204 -6.32 -10.94 2.43
C LEU A 204 -7.10 -12.23 2.71
N GLU A 205 -7.42 -12.53 3.97
CA GLU A 205 -8.14 -13.76 4.33
C GLU A 205 -9.60 -13.72 3.92
N LYS A 206 -10.25 -12.57 4.08
CA LYS A 206 -11.67 -12.39 3.74
C LYS A 206 -11.87 -11.93 2.30
N GLY A 207 -10.84 -11.41 1.64
CA GLY A 207 -10.96 -10.85 0.30
C GLY A 207 -11.82 -9.59 0.26
N GLU A 208 -11.75 -8.78 1.30
CA GLU A 208 -12.59 -7.58 1.45
C GLU A 208 -11.77 -6.30 1.38
N ASP A 209 -12.31 -5.29 0.68
CA ASP A 209 -11.88 -3.91 0.85
C ASP A 209 -12.53 -3.36 2.13
N ILE A 210 -11.68 -3.08 3.14
CA ILE A 210 -12.11 -2.58 4.44
C ILE A 210 -11.83 -1.08 4.63
N SER A 211 -11.43 -0.38 3.57
CA SER A 211 -11.09 1.06 3.60
C SER A 211 -12.17 1.89 4.26
N LYS A 212 -13.42 1.71 3.81
CA LYS A 212 -14.57 2.45 4.35
C LYS A 212 -14.81 2.13 5.82
N LYS A 213 -14.73 0.85 6.22
CA LYS A 213 -14.89 0.44 7.62
C LYS A 213 -13.86 1.13 8.54
N ILE A 214 -12.63 1.31 8.03
CA ILE A 214 -11.56 1.99 8.77
C ILE A 214 -11.78 3.49 8.80
N ILE A 215 -12.14 4.12 7.67
CA ILE A 215 -12.37 5.58 7.59
C ILE A 215 -13.55 6.00 8.49
N ASP A 216 -14.66 5.27 8.43
CA ASP A 216 -15.87 5.56 9.21
C ASP A 216 -15.70 5.25 10.72
N GLY A 217 -14.71 4.40 11.04
CA GLY A 217 -14.53 3.88 12.39
C GLY A 217 -15.67 2.93 12.82
N ILE A 218 -15.48 2.26 13.96
CA ILE A 218 -16.55 1.45 14.54
C ILE A 218 -17.44 2.39 15.33
N SER A 219 -18.64 2.67 14.82
CA SER A 219 -19.65 3.38 15.61
C SER A 219 -19.96 2.58 16.88
N SER A 220 -19.99 3.26 18.03
CA SER A 220 -20.15 2.70 19.39
C SER A 220 -21.44 1.90 19.61
N SER A 221 -22.22 1.61 18.58
CA SER A 221 -23.50 0.90 18.63
C SER A 221 -23.40 -0.63 18.49
N GLU A 222 -22.24 -1.20 18.17
CA GLU A 222 -22.07 -2.65 18.01
C GLU A 222 -21.47 -3.36 19.26
N ASN A 223 -21.23 -2.65 20.34
CA ASN A 223 -20.80 -3.21 21.63
C ASN A 223 -21.98 -3.36 22.60
N LYS A 224 -23.00 -4.17 22.26
CA LYS A 224 -24.01 -4.65 23.20
C LYS A 224 -24.25 -6.14 23.04
#